data_e5fff31a052e957a5c13b737d6dc2c34
#
_entry.id   e5fff31a052e957a5c13b737d6dc2c34
#
_cell.length_a   1.000
_cell.length_b   1.000
_cell.length_c   1.000
_cell.angle_alpha   90.00
_cell.angle_beta   90.00
_cell.angle_gamma   90.00
#
_symmetry.space_group_name_H-M   'P 1'
#
loop_
_entity.id
_entity.type
_entity.pdbx_description
1 polymer ?
#
loop_
_entity_poly.entity_id
_entity_poly.type
_entity_poly.pdbx_seq_one_letter_code
_entity_poly.pdbx_strand_id
1 'polypeptide(L)'
;MSVNIFMPSTSNDEVKHINPYISKSIAYINNNLKNKITINDVCQYINLSKFYFSRIFKKEVGITPYRYILNCKIEAVKEDLHAGVDVNTIVNKYEFYDLSHLNKNFIKVYGITPLEYQESCKKSSGELWKK
;
A
#
# COMPACT_ATOMS: atom_id res chain seq x y z
N MET A 1 12.06 -6.62 1.93
CA MET A 1 11.66 -6.35 1.59
C MET A 1 10.87 -6.39 0.57
N SER A 2 10.08 -6.99 0.59
CA SER A 2 9.18 -7.30 -0.43
C SER A 2 8.39 -6.13 -0.94
N VAL A 3 8.11 -5.19 -0.10
CA VAL A 3 7.32 -4.07 -0.57
C VAL A 3 8.00 -3.26 -1.64
N ASN A 4 9.29 -3.30 -1.66
CA ASN A 4 10.00 -2.51 -2.65
C ASN A 4 9.99 -3.11 -4.02
N ILE A 5 9.57 -4.34 -4.12
CA ILE A 5 9.60 -5.03 -5.38
C ILE A 5 8.71 -4.37 -6.42
N PHE A 6 7.58 -3.86 -5.99
CA PHE A 6 6.67 -3.27 -6.94
C PHE A 6 6.88 -1.78 -7.12
N MET A 7 7.97 -1.25 -6.59
CA MET A 7 8.30 0.15 -6.79
C MET A 7 9.34 0.24 -7.88
N PRO A 8 8.99 0.81 -8.99
CA PRO A 8 9.89 0.83 -10.14
C PRO A 8 10.91 1.94 -10.13
N SER A 9 11.11 2.57 -9.04
CA SER A 9 11.94 3.75 -9.00
C SER A 9 13.41 3.49 -8.81
N THR A 10 13.79 2.25 -8.77
CA THR A 10 15.17 1.95 -8.43
C THR A 10 16.16 2.33 -9.51
N SER A 11 15.69 2.47 -10.73
CA SER A 11 16.58 2.69 -11.84
C SER A 11 15.94 3.64 -12.83
N ASN A 12 16.74 4.58 -13.31
CA ASN A 12 16.26 5.49 -14.32
C ASN A 12 15.91 4.78 -15.61
N ASP A 13 16.65 3.74 -15.92
CA ASP A 13 16.38 2.98 -17.12
C ASP A 13 15.04 2.32 -17.06
N GLU A 14 14.69 1.78 -15.90
CA GLU A 14 13.39 1.15 -15.72
C GLU A 14 12.28 2.15 -15.84
N VAL A 15 12.47 3.32 -15.28
CA VAL A 15 11.47 4.36 -15.35
C VAL A 15 11.17 4.75 -16.79
N LYS A 16 12.21 4.78 -17.60
CA LYS A 16 12.04 5.15 -19.01
C LYS A 16 11.15 4.20 -19.78
N HIS A 17 11.11 2.95 -19.36
CA HIS A 17 10.35 1.93 -20.08
C HIS A 17 8.95 1.73 -19.54
N ILE A 18 8.59 2.46 -18.51
CA ILE A 18 7.26 2.34 -17.95
C ILE A 18 6.28 3.13 -18.78
N ASN A 19 5.14 2.51 -19.07
CA ASN A 19 4.07 3.17 -19.78
C ASN A 19 3.66 4.45 -19.04
N PRO A 20 3.55 5.57 -19.72
CA PRO A 20 3.20 6.84 -19.04
C PRO A 20 1.89 6.78 -18.26
N TYR A 21 0.92 6.02 -18.75
CA TYR A 21 -0.34 5.87 -18.02
C TYR A 21 -0.11 5.16 -16.70
N ILE A 22 0.79 4.20 -16.69
CA ILE A 22 1.10 3.47 -15.47
C ILE A 22 1.82 4.38 -14.47
N SER A 23 2.81 5.14 -14.93
CA SER A 23 3.51 6.08 -14.05
C SER A 23 2.52 7.07 -13.43
N LYS A 24 1.63 7.58 -14.25
CA LYS A 24 0.65 8.56 -13.79
C LYS A 24 -0.30 7.94 -12.77
N SER A 25 -0.71 6.71 -13.00
CA SER A 25 -1.61 6.03 -12.09
C SER A 25 -0.92 5.77 -10.74
N ILE A 26 0.33 5.39 -10.76
CA ILE A 26 1.07 5.13 -9.53
C ILE A 26 1.21 6.41 -8.71
N ALA A 27 1.51 7.52 -9.38
CA ALA A 27 1.63 8.80 -8.67
C ALA A 27 0.28 9.19 -8.07
N TYR A 28 -0.79 8.99 -8.80
CA TYR A 28 -2.12 9.32 -8.31
C TYR A 28 -2.46 8.46 -7.08
N ILE A 29 -2.17 7.17 -7.15
CA ILE A 29 -2.43 6.27 -6.04
C ILE A 29 -1.65 6.70 -4.80
N ASN A 30 -0.38 6.98 -4.97
CA ASN A 30 0.46 7.35 -3.84
C ASN A 30 0.02 8.66 -3.19
N ASN A 31 -0.52 9.56 -3.97
CA ASN A 31 -0.98 10.84 -3.44
C ASN A 31 -2.34 10.77 -2.79
N ASN A 32 -3.04 9.64 -2.92
CA ASN A 32 -4.42 9.53 -2.44
C ASN A 32 -4.65 8.35 -1.51
N LEU A 33 -3.60 7.80 -0.93
CA LEU A 33 -3.75 6.60 -0.08
C LEU A 33 -4.66 6.81 1.11
N LYS A 34 -4.70 8.00 1.65
CA LYS A 34 -5.52 8.29 2.83
C LYS A 34 -6.93 8.68 2.46
N ASN A 35 -7.20 8.82 1.20
CA ASN A 35 -8.54 9.14 0.72
C ASN A 35 -9.19 7.86 0.23
N LYS A 36 -10.48 7.94 0.05
CA LYS A 36 -11.17 6.82 -0.56
C LYS A 36 -10.78 6.76 -2.03
N ILE A 37 -10.04 5.73 -2.39
CA ILE A 37 -9.57 5.61 -3.76
C ILE A 37 -10.04 4.28 -4.35
N THR A 38 -10.66 4.35 -5.50
CA THR A 38 -11.13 3.18 -6.22
C THR A 38 -10.42 3.07 -7.55
N ILE A 39 -10.50 1.88 -8.14
CA ILE A 39 -9.93 1.67 -9.47
C ILE A 39 -10.59 2.60 -10.47
N ASN A 40 -11.89 2.83 -10.33
CA ASN A 40 -12.58 3.76 -11.22
C ASN A 40 -12.03 5.16 -11.13
N ASP A 41 -11.71 5.60 -9.91
CA ASP A 41 -11.13 6.93 -9.74
C ASP A 41 -9.81 7.05 -10.49
N VAL A 42 -8.99 6.04 -10.39
CA VAL A 42 -7.70 6.03 -11.08
C VAL A 42 -7.91 6.08 -12.59
N CYS A 43 -8.82 5.25 -13.07
CA CYS A 43 -9.08 5.18 -14.51
C CYS A 43 -9.61 6.49 -15.06
N GLN A 44 -10.46 7.16 -14.31
CA GLN A 44 -10.95 8.46 -14.72
C GLN A 44 -9.83 9.48 -14.78
N TYR A 45 -8.96 9.43 -13.82
CA TYR A 45 -7.86 10.37 -13.78
C TYR A 45 -6.92 10.21 -14.98
N ILE A 46 -6.64 8.97 -15.36
CA ILE A 46 -5.72 8.73 -16.48
C ILE A 46 -6.45 8.55 -17.80
N ASN A 47 -7.78 8.58 -17.76
CA ASN A 47 -8.60 8.54 -18.97
C ASN A 47 -8.47 7.23 -19.76
N LEU A 48 -8.50 6.12 -19.04
CA LEU A 48 -8.46 4.79 -19.66
C LEU A 48 -9.62 3.96 -19.13
N SER A 49 -10.02 2.97 -19.93
CA SER A 49 -11.03 2.04 -19.45
C SER A 49 -10.44 1.15 -18.38
N LYS A 50 -11.30 0.70 -17.48
CA LYS A 50 -10.89 -0.16 -16.39
C LYS A 50 -10.26 -1.45 -16.90
N PHE A 51 -10.85 -2.02 -17.93
CA PHE A 51 -10.36 -3.28 -18.48
C PHE A 51 -8.95 -3.13 -19.04
N TYR A 52 -8.77 -2.10 -19.86
CA TYR A 52 -7.47 -1.88 -20.48
C TYR A 52 -6.42 -1.53 -19.44
N PHE A 53 -6.77 -0.65 -18.50
CA PHE A 53 -5.85 -0.25 -17.45
C PHE A 53 -5.39 -1.47 -16.61
N SER A 54 -6.33 -2.31 -16.22
CA SER A 54 -6.00 -3.47 -15.42
C SER A 54 -5.02 -4.39 -16.13
N ARG A 55 -5.21 -4.55 -17.44
CA ARG A 55 -4.32 -5.40 -18.21
C ARG A 55 -2.92 -4.86 -18.29
N ILE A 56 -2.78 -3.59 -18.67
CA ILE A 56 -1.43 -3.05 -18.84
C ILE A 56 -0.75 -2.87 -17.49
N PHE A 57 -1.51 -2.55 -16.45
CA PHE A 57 -0.93 -2.40 -15.12
C PHE A 57 -0.34 -3.74 -14.65
N LYS A 58 -1.14 -4.80 -14.74
CA LYS A 58 -0.65 -6.10 -14.30
C LYS A 58 0.54 -6.55 -15.12
N LYS A 59 0.54 -6.26 -16.40
CA LYS A 59 1.63 -6.65 -17.27
C LYS A 59 2.93 -5.96 -16.86
N GLU A 60 2.88 -4.67 -16.55
CA GLU A 60 4.09 -3.92 -16.27
C GLU A 60 4.51 -3.98 -14.82
N VAL A 61 3.55 -3.96 -13.91
CA VAL A 61 3.85 -3.92 -12.48
C VAL A 61 3.95 -5.31 -11.88
N GLY A 62 3.26 -6.28 -12.47
CA GLY A 62 3.32 -7.66 -12.02
C GLY A 62 2.17 -8.07 -11.13
N ILE A 63 1.41 -7.12 -10.62
CA ILE A 63 0.25 -7.41 -9.79
C ILE A 63 -0.89 -6.52 -10.25
N THR A 64 -2.10 -6.84 -9.79
CA THR A 64 -3.28 -6.07 -10.20
C THR A 64 -3.24 -4.69 -9.54
N PRO A 65 -3.93 -3.71 -10.14
CA PRO A 65 -4.02 -2.40 -9.51
C PRO A 65 -4.61 -2.46 -8.10
N TYR A 66 -5.61 -3.29 -7.91
CA TYR A 66 -6.23 -3.44 -6.60
C TYR A 66 -5.22 -3.91 -5.56
N ARG A 67 -4.44 -4.94 -5.92
CA ARG A 67 -3.42 -5.45 -4.99
C ARG A 67 -2.35 -4.40 -4.74
N TYR A 68 -2.00 -3.65 -5.76
CA TYR A 68 -1.02 -2.60 -5.60
C TYR A 68 -1.49 -1.54 -4.61
N ILE A 69 -2.74 -1.09 -4.75
CA ILE A 69 -3.30 -0.11 -3.82
C ILE A 69 -3.31 -0.66 -2.40
N LEU A 70 -3.74 -1.91 -2.24
CA LEU A 70 -3.75 -2.52 -0.91
C LEU A 70 -2.35 -2.58 -0.32
N ASN A 71 -1.38 -2.99 -1.10
CA ASN A 71 -0.01 -3.08 -0.60
C ASN A 71 0.51 -1.72 -0.17
N CYS A 72 0.20 -0.67 -0.93
CA CYS A 72 0.62 0.67 -0.55
C CYS A 72 -0.06 1.11 0.74
N LYS A 73 -1.34 0.81 0.89
CA LYS A 73 -2.04 1.13 2.13
C LYS A 73 -1.44 0.38 3.31
N ILE A 74 -1.12 -0.89 3.10
CA ILE A 74 -0.53 -1.70 4.17
C ILE A 74 0.81 -1.14 4.60
N GLU A 75 1.58 -0.64 3.65
CA GLU A 75 2.85 -0.02 3.99
C GLU A 75 2.65 1.24 4.83
N ALA A 76 1.68 2.05 4.46
CA ALA A 76 1.35 3.25 5.23
C ALA A 76 0.81 2.87 6.62
N VAL A 77 0.03 1.80 6.69
CA VAL A 77 -0.48 1.30 7.96
C VAL A 77 0.67 0.93 8.89
N LYS A 78 1.68 0.29 8.34
CA LYS A 78 2.84 -0.10 9.15
C LYS A 78 3.46 1.12 9.81
N GLU A 79 3.59 2.20 9.09
CA GLU A 79 4.17 3.42 9.63
C GLU A 79 3.30 4.01 10.73
N ASP A 80 1.99 4.00 10.52
CA ASP A 80 1.07 4.50 11.54
C ASP A 80 1.12 3.65 12.81
N LEU A 81 1.21 2.34 12.64
CA LEU A 81 1.32 1.44 13.79
C LEU A 81 2.58 1.72 14.57
N HIS A 82 3.67 1.94 13.86
CA HIS A 82 4.94 2.27 14.51
C HIS A 82 4.82 3.56 15.30
N ALA A 83 4.05 4.50 14.79
CA ALA A 83 3.83 5.78 15.45
C ALA A 83 2.82 5.70 16.61
N GLY A 84 2.22 4.55 16.82
CA GLY A 84 1.31 4.36 17.93
C GLY A 84 -0.15 4.59 17.63
N VAL A 85 -0.51 4.71 16.36
CA VAL A 85 -1.90 4.93 15.99
C VAL A 85 -2.70 3.66 16.24
N ASP A 86 -3.87 3.83 16.83
CA ASP A 86 -4.73 2.71 17.18
C ASP A 86 -5.24 1.96 15.96
N VAL A 87 -5.33 0.63 16.08
CA VAL A 87 -5.73 -0.22 14.97
C VAL A 87 -7.10 0.13 14.43
N ASN A 88 -8.05 0.43 15.30
CA ASN A 88 -9.39 0.79 14.87
C ASN A 88 -9.41 2.09 14.09
N THR A 89 -8.60 3.04 14.53
CA THR A 89 -8.44 4.29 13.81
C THR A 89 -7.90 4.04 12.41
N ILE A 90 -6.93 3.14 12.31
CA ILE A 90 -6.31 2.80 11.04
C ILE A 90 -7.32 2.19 10.08
N VAL A 91 -8.17 1.30 10.57
CA VAL A 91 -9.19 0.68 9.72
C VAL A 91 -10.03 1.74 9.04
N ASN A 92 -10.45 2.75 9.80
CA ASN A 92 -11.27 3.82 9.24
C ASN A 92 -10.48 4.76 8.35
N LYS A 93 -9.26 5.06 8.75
CA LYS A 93 -8.44 6.01 8.02
C LYS A 93 -8.13 5.56 6.60
N TYR A 94 -7.82 4.28 6.45
CA TYR A 94 -7.47 3.73 5.14
C TYR A 94 -8.62 2.99 4.49
N GLU A 95 -9.81 3.07 5.09
CA GLU A 95 -11.04 2.53 4.53
C GLU A 95 -10.96 1.03 4.27
N PHE A 96 -10.44 0.31 5.24
CA PHE A 96 -10.56 -1.15 5.20
C PHE A 96 -11.98 -1.53 5.58
N TYR A 97 -12.43 -2.62 5.01
CA TYR A 97 -13.78 -3.07 5.26
C TYR A 97 -14.02 -3.31 6.74
N ASP A 98 -13.10 -4.01 7.40
CA ASP A 98 -13.14 -4.24 8.83
C ASP A 98 -11.75 -4.65 9.28
N LEU A 99 -11.64 -4.96 10.57
CA LEU A 99 -10.37 -5.36 11.14
C LEU A 99 -9.86 -6.67 10.52
N SER A 100 -10.76 -7.59 10.22
CA SER A 100 -10.37 -8.85 9.60
C SER A 100 -9.71 -8.62 8.25
N HIS A 101 -10.26 -7.70 7.48
CA HIS A 101 -9.72 -7.36 6.17
C HIS A 101 -8.31 -6.78 6.32
N LEU A 102 -8.14 -5.89 7.27
CA LEU A 102 -6.84 -5.33 7.55
C LEU A 102 -5.84 -6.41 7.98
N ASN A 103 -6.26 -7.25 8.93
CA ASN A 103 -5.40 -8.30 9.44
C ASN A 103 -4.92 -9.22 8.33
N LYS A 104 -5.86 -9.67 7.52
CA LYS A 104 -5.55 -10.60 6.45
C LYS A 104 -4.50 -10.04 5.50
N ASN A 105 -4.67 -8.79 5.12
CA ASN A 105 -3.76 -8.19 4.15
C ASN A 105 -2.43 -7.81 4.78
N PHE A 106 -2.45 -7.39 6.02
CA PHE A 106 -1.20 -7.07 6.72
C PHE A 106 -0.36 -8.33 6.91
N ILE A 107 -1.00 -9.43 7.31
CA ILE A 107 -0.29 -10.70 7.46
C ILE A 107 0.31 -11.15 6.14
N LYS A 108 -0.41 -10.94 5.06
CA LYS A 108 0.10 -11.33 3.74
C LYS A 108 1.42 -10.65 3.42
N VAL A 109 1.57 -9.41 3.83
CA VAL A 109 2.77 -8.64 3.52
C VAL A 109 3.86 -8.83 4.56
N TYR A 110 3.49 -8.82 5.83
CA TYR A 110 4.50 -8.79 6.90
C TYR A 110 4.55 -10.03 7.77
N GLY A 111 3.61 -10.94 7.62
CA GLY A 111 3.66 -12.21 8.35
C GLY A 111 3.07 -12.21 9.73
N ILE A 112 2.71 -11.07 10.28
CA ILE A 112 2.10 -10.96 11.60
C ILE A 112 0.93 -10.00 11.54
N THR A 113 0.13 -9.96 12.60
CA THR A 113 -1.01 -9.05 12.63
C THR A 113 -0.56 -7.63 12.93
N PRO A 114 -1.39 -6.64 12.58
CA PRO A 114 -1.07 -5.26 12.93
C PRO A 114 -0.84 -5.08 14.42
N LEU A 115 -1.67 -5.71 15.24
CA LEU A 115 -1.53 -5.56 16.69
C LEU A 115 -0.23 -6.17 17.18
N GLU A 116 0.12 -7.34 16.65
CA GLU A 116 1.38 -7.96 17.00
C GLU A 116 2.57 -7.08 16.61
N TYR A 117 2.47 -6.48 15.45
CA TYR A 117 3.52 -5.59 15.00
C TYR A 117 3.64 -4.38 15.92
N GLN A 118 2.52 -3.77 16.28
CA GLN A 118 2.52 -2.61 17.14
C GLN A 118 3.08 -2.95 18.54
N GLU A 119 2.71 -4.10 19.04
CA GLU A 119 3.23 -4.55 20.33
C GLU A 119 4.73 -4.74 20.29
N SER A 120 5.19 -5.30 19.21
CA SER A 120 6.60 -5.52 19.00
C SER A 120 7.37 -4.20 18.97
N CYS A 121 6.82 -3.17 18.36
CA CYS A 121 7.44 -1.86 18.35
C CYS A 121 7.54 -1.27 19.74
N LYS A 122 6.48 -1.42 20.53
CA LYS A 122 6.47 -0.93 21.89
C LYS A 122 7.50 -1.63 22.73
N LYS A 123 7.59 -2.93 22.58
CA LYS A 123 8.53 -3.72 23.35
C LYS A 123 9.95 -3.31 23.10
N SER A 124 10.30 -3.14 21.83
CA SER A 124 11.65 -2.72 21.49
C SER A 124 11.98 -1.39 22.11
N SER A 125 11.07 -0.44 21.96
CA SER A 125 11.28 0.89 22.53
C SER A 125 11.36 0.83 24.03
N GLY A 126 10.48 0.05 24.63
CA GLY A 126 10.45 -0.07 26.07
C GLY A 126 11.72 -0.64 26.61
N GLU A 127 12.23 -1.64 25.96
CA GLU A 127 13.47 -2.25 26.41
C GLU A 127 14.63 -1.30 26.32
N LEU A 128 14.71 -0.56 25.24
CA LEU A 128 15.77 0.41 25.10
C LEU A 128 15.71 1.46 26.19
N TRP A 129 14.53 1.90 26.50
CA TRP A 129 14.35 2.92 27.51
C TRP A 129 14.68 2.43 28.88
N LYS A 130 14.38 1.19 29.14
CA LYS A 130 14.53 0.67 30.46
C LYS A 130 15.95 0.30 30.81
N LYS A 131 16.80 0.32 29.86
CA LYS A 131 18.21 0.09 30.14
C LYS A 131 18.84 1.25 30.85
#